data_c2aa3373b97c17b17c838c606cc40f54
#
_entry.id   c2aa3373b97c17b17c838c606cc40f54
#
_cell.length_a   1.000
_cell.length_b   1.000
_cell.length_c   1.000
_cell.angle_alpha   90.00
_cell.angle_beta   90.00
_cell.angle_gamma   90.00
#
_symmetry.space_group_name_H-M   'P 1'
#
loop_
_entity.id
_entity.type
_entity.pdbx_description
1 polymer ?
#
loop_
_entity_poly.entity_id
_entity_poly.type
_entity_poly.pdbx_seq_one_letter_code
_entity_poly.pdbx_strand_id
1 'polypeptide(L)'
;NQGLLVTAATIHLALLGAEGLARVAAACHANTRRLSALLCEIPGVEPLFDSPVFHEQALRLPAPAADLLRSLAAHNILGGYDLGLEYPELDPALLVCATESRTEEDIRAYTAKMARVVATRTQARCPVEPKFS
;
A
#
# COMPACT_ATOMS: atom_id res chain seq x y z
N ASN A 1 2.01 7.57 -30.59
CA ASN A 1 2.62 6.24 -30.65
C ASN A 1 3.71 6.12 -29.56
N GLN A 2 4.24 4.95 -29.34
CA GLN A 2 5.18 4.66 -28.27
C GLN A 2 6.62 5.10 -28.59
N GLY A 3 6.92 5.65 -29.78
CA GLY A 3 8.27 6.03 -30.19
C GLY A 3 8.96 7.02 -29.22
N LEU A 4 8.23 8.02 -28.74
CA LEU A 4 8.75 8.96 -27.75
C LEU A 4 9.04 8.25 -26.41
N LEU A 5 8.16 7.35 -25.98
CA LEU A 5 8.34 6.59 -24.73
C LEU A 5 9.51 5.64 -24.81
N VAL A 6 9.73 4.98 -25.96
CA VAL A 6 10.92 4.13 -26.20
C VAL A 6 12.20 4.96 -26.10
N THR A 7 12.24 6.13 -26.72
CA THR A 7 13.39 7.03 -26.64
C THR A 7 13.64 7.48 -25.18
N ALA A 8 12.58 7.90 -24.46
CA ALA A 8 12.69 8.30 -23.07
C ALA A 8 13.20 7.15 -22.18
N ALA A 9 12.67 5.94 -22.35
CA ALA A 9 13.12 4.76 -21.62
C ALA A 9 14.59 4.43 -21.92
N THR A 10 15.01 4.52 -23.19
CA THR A 10 16.40 4.27 -23.60
C THR A 10 17.35 5.27 -22.93
N ILE A 11 17.01 6.55 -22.94
CA ILE A 11 17.81 7.60 -22.28
C ILE A 11 17.88 7.35 -20.78
N HIS A 12 16.75 7.06 -20.14
CA HIS A 12 16.68 6.78 -18.71
C HIS A 12 17.56 5.59 -18.31
N LEU A 13 17.45 4.47 -19.03
CA LEU A 13 18.27 3.28 -18.77
C LEU A 13 19.77 3.53 -19.02
N ALA A 14 20.11 4.31 -20.06
CA ALA A 14 21.50 4.68 -20.34
C ALA A 14 22.10 5.57 -19.23
N LEU A 15 21.31 6.49 -18.66
CA LEU A 15 21.74 7.35 -17.56
C LEU A 15 21.91 6.58 -16.24
N LEU A 16 21.02 5.64 -15.94
CA LEU A 16 21.10 4.80 -14.74
C LEU A 16 22.28 3.82 -14.81
N GLY A 17 22.48 3.20 -15.97
CA GLY A 17 23.38 2.08 -16.14
C GLY A 17 22.96 0.86 -15.33
N ALA A 18 23.74 -0.21 -15.39
CA ALA A 18 23.44 -1.47 -14.70
C ALA A 18 23.39 -1.31 -13.16
N GLU A 19 24.34 -0.56 -12.60
CA GLU A 19 24.38 -0.32 -11.16
C GLU A 19 23.22 0.55 -10.68
N GLY A 20 22.87 1.61 -11.42
CA GLY A 20 21.73 2.47 -11.09
C GLY A 20 20.43 1.69 -11.09
N LEU A 21 20.21 0.86 -12.10
CA LEU A 21 19.03 0.01 -12.19
C LEU A 21 18.95 -1.00 -11.03
N ALA A 22 20.07 -1.63 -10.68
CA ALA A 22 20.12 -2.55 -9.55
C ALA A 22 19.82 -1.84 -8.20
N ARG A 23 20.35 -0.62 -8.01
CA ARG A 23 20.07 0.19 -6.81
C ARG A 23 18.60 0.59 -6.71
N VAL A 24 17.99 1.02 -7.81
CA VAL A 24 16.55 1.36 -7.86
C VAL A 24 15.71 0.13 -7.49
N ALA A 25 16.00 -1.01 -8.11
CA ALA A 25 15.27 -2.25 -7.82
C ALA A 25 15.40 -2.68 -6.35
N ALA A 26 16.60 -2.63 -5.80
CA ALA A 26 16.85 -2.96 -4.40
C ALA A 26 16.11 -1.99 -3.45
N ALA A 27 16.09 -0.69 -3.75
CA ALA A 27 15.38 0.30 -2.96
C ALA A 27 13.86 0.08 -3.00
N CYS A 28 13.27 -0.17 -4.18
CA CYS A 28 11.85 -0.50 -4.32
C CYS A 28 11.49 -1.72 -3.47
N HIS A 29 12.28 -2.79 -3.57
CA HIS A 29 12.05 -4.00 -2.78
C HIS A 29 12.15 -3.75 -1.27
N ALA A 30 13.19 -3.04 -0.83
CA ALA A 30 13.39 -2.72 0.58
C ALA A 30 12.25 -1.85 1.13
N ASN A 31 11.83 -0.80 0.39
CA ASN A 31 10.75 0.09 0.79
C ASN A 31 9.40 -0.63 0.86
N THR A 32 9.10 -1.50 -0.10
CA THR A 32 7.85 -2.29 -0.08
C THR A 32 7.83 -3.26 1.09
N ARG A 33 8.93 -3.95 1.36
CA ARG A 33 9.04 -4.82 2.55
C ARG A 33 8.88 -4.03 3.85
N ARG A 34 9.50 -2.85 3.92
CA ARG A 34 9.39 -1.98 5.09
C ARG A 34 7.96 -1.50 5.29
N LEU A 35 7.30 -1.05 4.22
CA LEU A 35 5.90 -0.62 4.24
C LEU A 35 4.99 -1.76 4.70
N SER A 36 5.13 -2.94 4.08
CA SER A 36 4.34 -4.12 4.42
C SER A 36 4.50 -4.53 5.88
N ALA A 37 5.75 -4.57 6.39
CA ALA A 37 6.02 -4.91 7.79
C ALA A 37 5.29 -3.96 8.76
N LEU A 38 5.36 -2.65 8.52
CA LEU A 38 4.68 -1.66 9.36
C LEU A 38 3.15 -1.72 9.24
N LEU A 39 2.62 -2.01 8.05
CA LEU A 39 1.18 -2.17 7.87
C LEU A 39 0.65 -3.41 8.59
N CYS A 40 1.41 -4.50 8.60
CA CYS A 40 1.06 -5.73 9.32
C CYS A 40 1.15 -5.60 10.86
N GLU A 41 1.72 -4.52 11.40
CA GLU A 41 1.62 -4.19 12.82
C GLU A 41 0.22 -3.67 13.20
N ILE A 42 -0.58 -3.27 12.22
CA ILE A 42 -1.95 -2.78 12.43
C ILE A 42 -2.88 -3.99 12.63
N PRO A 43 -3.64 -4.07 13.73
CA PRO A 43 -4.53 -5.21 13.99
C PRO A 43 -5.52 -5.46 12.83
N GLY A 44 -5.52 -6.69 12.34
CA GLY A 44 -6.39 -7.15 11.26
C GLY A 44 -5.86 -6.85 9.84
N VAL A 45 -4.66 -6.31 9.72
CA VAL A 45 -3.95 -6.18 8.44
C VAL A 45 -2.93 -7.31 8.33
N GLU A 46 -2.99 -8.08 7.25
CA GLU A 46 -2.12 -9.22 7.00
C GLU A 46 -1.79 -9.38 5.51
N PRO A 47 -0.68 -10.00 5.14
CA PRO A 47 -0.41 -10.36 3.76
C PRO A 47 -1.54 -11.25 3.21
N LEU A 48 -2.00 -10.96 1.99
CA LEU A 48 -3.05 -11.76 1.35
C LEU A 48 -2.50 -13.09 0.81
N PHE A 49 -1.22 -13.10 0.43
CA PHE A 49 -0.53 -14.27 -0.15
C PHE A 49 0.83 -14.48 0.50
N ASP A 50 1.23 -15.73 0.65
CA ASP A 50 2.54 -16.15 1.19
C ASP A 50 3.65 -16.20 0.14
N SER A 51 3.44 -15.62 -1.04
CA SER A 51 4.43 -15.61 -2.12
C SER A 51 5.47 -14.50 -1.93
N PRO A 52 6.70 -14.68 -2.47
CA PRO A 52 7.66 -13.58 -2.54
C PRO A 52 7.11 -12.40 -3.32
N VAL A 53 7.38 -11.19 -2.83
CA VAL A 53 6.95 -9.94 -3.47
C VAL A 53 8.15 -9.12 -3.89
N PHE A 54 7.98 -8.25 -4.89
CA PHE A 54 9.03 -7.33 -5.32
C PHE A 54 8.75 -5.90 -4.84
N HIS A 55 7.91 -5.15 -5.53
CA HIS A 55 7.59 -3.76 -5.19
C HIS A 55 6.08 -3.52 -5.01
N GLU A 56 5.29 -4.58 -5.05
CA GLU A 56 3.86 -4.56 -4.78
C GLU A 56 3.51 -5.65 -3.77
N GLN A 57 2.58 -5.35 -2.86
CA GLN A 57 2.09 -6.27 -1.85
C GLN A 57 0.58 -6.18 -1.77
N ALA A 58 -0.10 -7.31 -1.88
CA ALA A 58 -1.51 -7.43 -1.56
C ALA A 58 -1.69 -7.69 -0.06
N LEU A 59 -2.57 -6.92 0.57
CA LEU A 59 -2.87 -7.00 2.00
C LEU A 59 -4.36 -7.21 2.21
N ARG A 60 -4.74 -8.11 3.10
CA ARG A 60 -6.09 -8.22 3.65
C ARG A 60 -6.31 -7.12 4.68
N LEU A 61 -7.51 -6.55 4.69
CA LEU A 61 -7.87 -5.45 5.57
C LEU A 61 -9.01 -5.85 6.53
N PRO A 62 -9.12 -5.22 7.71
CA PRO A 62 -10.21 -5.48 8.65
C PRO A 62 -11.51 -4.72 8.30
N ALA A 63 -11.49 -3.89 7.26
CA ALA A 63 -12.61 -3.07 6.81
C ALA A 63 -12.57 -2.89 5.29
N PRO A 64 -13.68 -2.50 4.63
CA PRO A 64 -13.73 -2.30 3.18
C PRO A 64 -12.65 -1.34 2.70
N ALA A 65 -11.87 -1.76 1.69
CA ALA A 65 -10.75 -0.98 1.15
C ALA A 65 -11.20 0.40 0.66
N ALA A 66 -12.35 0.49 0.00
CA ALA A 66 -12.91 1.75 -0.49
C ALA A 66 -13.10 2.80 0.62
N ASP A 67 -13.53 2.39 1.82
CA ASP A 67 -13.75 3.31 2.95
C ASP A 67 -12.44 3.81 3.55
N LEU A 68 -11.44 2.92 3.64
CA LEU A 68 -10.10 3.28 4.12
C LEU A 68 -9.43 4.22 3.13
N LEU A 69 -9.48 3.92 1.83
CA LEU A 69 -8.91 4.75 0.78
C LEU A 69 -9.53 6.14 0.72
N ARG A 70 -10.87 6.23 0.85
CA ARG A 70 -11.56 7.52 0.91
C ARG A 70 -11.10 8.36 2.11
N SER A 71 -10.91 7.72 3.25
CA SER A 71 -10.41 8.39 4.46
C SER A 71 -8.96 8.83 4.33
N LEU A 72 -8.10 8.06 3.66
CA LEU A 72 -6.72 8.44 3.35
C LEU A 72 -6.67 9.60 2.34
N ALA A 73 -7.50 9.56 1.29
CA ALA A 73 -7.59 10.61 0.29
C ALA A 73 -7.96 11.97 0.90
N ALA A 74 -8.84 12.00 1.92
CA ALA A 74 -9.15 13.22 2.67
C ALA A 74 -7.94 13.83 3.40
N HIS A 75 -6.83 13.09 3.50
CA HIS A 75 -5.56 13.54 4.06
C HIS A 75 -4.46 13.65 3.00
N ASN A 76 -4.84 13.75 1.72
CA ASN A 76 -3.93 13.83 0.56
C ASN A 76 -3.02 12.61 0.39
N ILE A 77 -3.49 11.41 0.79
CA ILE A 77 -2.75 10.16 0.63
C ILE A 77 -3.51 9.25 -0.35
N LEU A 78 -2.88 8.91 -1.47
CA LEU A 78 -3.33 7.86 -2.37
C LEU A 78 -2.81 6.53 -1.81
N GLY A 79 -3.68 5.82 -1.08
CA GLY A 79 -3.27 4.73 -0.19
C GLY A 79 -3.03 3.38 -0.86
N GLY A 80 -3.31 3.24 -2.15
CA GLY A 80 -3.18 1.98 -2.89
C GLY A 80 -4.36 1.72 -3.79
N TYR A 81 -4.51 0.49 -4.25
CA TYR A 81 -5.57 0.05 -5.15
C TYR A 81 -6.49 -0.96 -4.47
N ASP A 82 -7.80 -0.72 -4.54
CA ASP A 82 -8.84 -1.63 -4.03
C ASP A 82 -8.95 -2.85 -4.95
N LEU A 83 -8.46 -4.01 -4.49
CA LEU A 83 -8.51 -5.24 -5.27
C LEU A 83 -9.91 -5.81 -5.41
N GLY A 84 -10.83 -5.50 -4.51
CA GLY A 84 -12.21 -5.95 -4.58
C GLY A 84 -12.98 -5.41 -5.79
N LEU A 85 -12.49 -4.34 -6.43
CA LEU A 85 -13.09 -3.79 -7.65
C LEU A 85 -12.96 -4.76 -8.84
N GLU A 86 -11.82 -5.44 -8.98
CA GLU A 86 -11.54 -6.38 -10.08
C GLU A 86 -11.72 -7.84 -9.64
N TYR A 87 -11.52 -8.11 -8.35
CA TYR A 87 -11.54 -9.44 -7.74
C TYR A 87 -12.43 -9.44 -6.50
N PRO A 88 -13.78 -9.48 -6.67
CA PRO A 88 -14.72 -9.41 -5.54
C PRO A 88 -14.48 -10.49 -4.47
N GLU A 89 -13.93 -11.64 -4.86
CA GLU A 89 -13.58 -12.74 -3.95
C GLU A 89 -12.40 -12.42 -3.02
N LEU A 90 -11.63 -11.37 -3.31
CA LEU A 90 -10.51 -10.92 -2.48
C LEU A 90 -10.91 -9.81 -1.49
N ASP A 91 -12.12 -9.24 -1.60
CA ASP A 91 -12.56 -8.16 -0.70
C ASP A 91 -12.63 -8.65 0.76
N PRO A 92 -12.12 -7.89 1.72
CA PRO A 92 -11.47 -6.57 1.62
C PRO A 92 -9.95 -6.68 1.45
N ALA A 93 -9.44 -6.34 0.27
CA ALA A 93 -8.01 -6.39 -0.01
C ALA A 93 -7.50 -5.13 -0.70
N LEU A 94 -6.26 -4.76 -0.37
CA LEU A 94 -5.58 -3.57 -0.86
C LEU A 94 -4.24 -3.95 -1.48
N LEU A 95 -3.97 -3.47 -2.69
CA LEU A 95 -2.64 -3.51 -3.28
C LEU A 95 -1.88 -2.23 -2.92
N VAL A 96 -0.72 -2.39 -2.29
CA VAL A 96 0.20 -1.28 -1.96
C VAL A 96 1.50 -1.42 -2.73
N CYS A 97 2.12 -0.28 -3.05
CA CYS A 97 3.40 -0.20 -3.74
C CYS A 97 4.26 0.88 -3.08
N ALA A 98 5.55 0.62 -2.93
CA ALA A 98 6.53 1.63 -2.54
C ALA A 98 7.74 1.53 -3.44
N THR A 99 8.07 2.64 -4.11
CA THR A 99 9.21 2.74 -5.02
C THR A 99 10.41 3.38 -4.32
N GLU A 100 11.52 3.48 -5.03
CA GLU A 100 12.75 4.15 -4.58
C GLU A 100 12.54 5.62 -4.20
N SER A 101 11.48 6.23 -4.71
CA SER A 101 11.16 7.63 -4.42
C SER A 101 10.51 7.86 -3.05
N ARG A 102 10.13 6.80 -2.33
CA ARG A 102 9.54 6.89 -1.01
C ARG A 102 10.62 6.90 0.07
N THR A 103 10.53 7.89 0.95
CA THR A 103 11.42 8.01 2.11
C THR A 103 10.87 7.20 3.30
N GLU A 104 11.70 6.94 4.31
CA GLU A 104 11.24 6.34 5.57
C GLU A 104 10.18 7.20 6.25
N GLU A 105 10.26 8.54 6.11
CA GLU A 105 9.26 9.46 6.64
C GLU A 105 7.91 9.30 5.94
N ASP A 106 7.91 9.19 4.60
CA ASP A 106 6.68 8.93 3.82
C ASP A 106 6.01 7.63 4.26
N ILE A 107 6.80 6.57 4.39
CA ILE A 107 6.32 5.24 4.79
C ILE A 107 5.71 5.30 6.20
N ARG A 108 6.39 5.95 7.16
CA ARG A 108 5.87 6.12 8.52
C ARG A 108 4.63 6.99 8.59
N ALA A 109 4.60 8.10 7.84
CA ALA A 109 3.43 8.98 7.77
C ALA A 109 2.21 8.23 7.23
N TYR A 110 2.39 7.46 6.16
CA TYR A 110 1.34 6.62 5.59
C TYR A 110 0.83 5.58 6.59
N THR A 111 1.73 4.79 7.20
CA THR A 111 1.34 3.73 8.13
C THR A 111 0.66 4.25 9.39
N ALA A 112 1.16 5.37 9.94
CA ALA A 112 0.52 6.03 11.09
C ALA A 112 -0.89 6.52 10.76
N LYS A 113 -1.11 7.05 9.54
CA LYS A 113 -2.44 7.47 9.11
C LYS A 113 -3.35 6.28 8.88
N MET A 114 -2.86 5.22 8.23
CA MET A 114 -3.62 3.98 8.01
C MET A 114 -4.06 3.38 9.35
N ALA A 115 -3.18 3.30 10.35
CA ALA A 115 -3.52 2.78 11.66
C ALA A 115 -4.68 3.55 12.32
N ARG A 116 -4.67 4.89 12.23
CA ARG A 116 -5.76 5.74 12.75
C ARG A 116 -7.08 5.50 12.03
N VAL A 117 -7.03 5.40 10.70
CA VAL A 117 -8.23 5.17 9.88
C VAL A 117 -8.83 3.80 10.17
N VAL A 118 -8.00 2.76 10.27
CA VAL A 118 -8.44 1.41 10.63
C VAL A 118 -9.07 1.40 12.01
N ALA A 119 -8.42 1.97 13.02
CA ALA A 119 -8.94 2.02 14.39
C ALA A 119 -10.32 2.69 14.45
N THR A 120 -10.49 3.84 13.77
CA THR A 120 -11.77 4.57 13.74
C THR A 120 -12.88 3.74 13.09
N ARG A 121 -12.56 3.01 12.01
CA ARG A 121 -13.55 2.20 11.29
C ARG A 121 -13.91 0.91 12.02
N THR A 122 -12.97 0.30 12.71
CA THR A 122 -13.23 -0.90 13.53
C THR A 122 -14.11 -0.57 14.72
N GLN A 123 -13.90 0.57 15.39
CA GLN A 123 -14.75 1.04 16.51
C GLN A 123 -16.18 1.36 16.04
N ALA A 124 -16.36 1.94 14.87
CA ALA A 124 -17.68 2.25 14.33
C ALA A 124 -18.51 1.01 13.97
N ARG A 125 -17.90 -0.17 13.85
CA ARG A 125 -18.56 -1.45 13.57
C ARG A 125 -18.93 -2.25 14.82
N CYS A 126 -18.45 -1.88 16.01
CA CYS A 126 -18.85 -2.52 17.26
C CYS A 126 -20.10 -1.80 17.78
N PRO A 127 -21.32 -2.38 17.70
CA PRO A 127 -22.49 -1.79 18.33
C PRO A 127 -22.25 -1.79 19.84
N VAL A 128 -22.36 -0.65 20.48
CA VAL A 128 -22.49 -0.57 21.93
C VAL A 128 -23.79 -1.29 22.28
N GLU A 129 -23.71 -2.49 22.84
CA GLU A 129 -24.90 -3.12 23.42
C GLU A 129 -25.47 -2.17 24.47
N PRO A 130 -26.78 -1.82 24.39
CA PRO A 130 -27.38 -1.03 25.44
C PRO A 130 -27.38 -1.89 26.72
N LYS A 131 -26.67 -1.41 27.75
CA LYS A 131 -26.82 -1.95 29.10
C LYS A 131 -28.25 -1.71 29.52
N PHE A 132 -29.10 -2.72 29.41
CA PHE A 132 -30.38 -2.74 30.11
C PHE A 132 -30.08 -2.92 31.61
N SER A 133 -30.46 -1.89 32.37
CA SER A 133 -30.62 -1.96 33.82
C SER A 133 -32.02 -2.49 34.13
#